data_8c8bc1de7171db299ec664b18209a891
#
_entry.id   8c8bc1de7171db299ec664b18209a891
#
_cell.length_a   1.000
_cell.length_b   1.000
_cell.length_c   1.000
_cell.angle_alpha   90.00
_cell.angle_beta   90.00
_cell.angle_gamma   90.00
#
_symmetry.space_group_name_H-M   'P 1'
#
loop_
_entity.id
_entity.type
_entity.pdbx_description
1 polymer ?
#
loop_
_entity_poly.entity_id
_entity_poly.type
_entity_poly.pdbx_seq_one_letter_code
_entity_poly.pdbx_strand_id
1 'polypeptide(L)'
;IEIGKKFKAEGIDELVLDLRYNGGGYVITENVLASMFAPQEAVSSKKVFEKEIYNSYLSESYQKQGESLETRFTTEFNYPEVEVNASTKDANIELKKIYGLIGSGSASASEALLGGLMPYTNVRLIGTQTHGKYCTGWMLSAEEMYEKCPQELKNWGIYVMVSIYQNADGKTPCMPDGLIPDIQIEDDPIQAYQIGDVNEPLLKQALMEAGRSYETNGVGSRSAASPHFKALPPVKTPLFGKRIQLIPSFVSSHSK
;
A
#
# COMPACT_ATOMS: atom_id res chain seq x y z
N ILE A 1 -8.85 6.16 9.24
CA ILE A 1 -10.23 5.71 9.58
C ILE A 1 -11.19 6.90 9.54
N GLU A 2 -10.90 8.03 10.19
CA GLU A 2 -11.80 9.21 10.24
C GLU A 2 -12.18 9.74 8.84
N ILE A 3 -11.23 9.78 7.89
CA ILE A 3 -11.53 10.13 6.49
C ILE A 3 -12.49 9.13 5.86
N GLY A 4 -12.33 7.84 6.14
CA GLY A 4 -13.22 6.78 5.65
C GLY A 4 -14.65 6.95 6.16
N LYS A 5 -14.83 7.28 7.43
CA LYS A 5 -16.15 7.59 8.00
C LYS A 5 -16.82 8.78 7.29
N LYS A 6 -16.02 9.82 7.00
CA LYS A 6 -16.49 10.99 6.27
C LYS A 6 -16.92 10.61 4.85
N PHE A 7 -16.09 9.89 4.12
CA PHE A 7 -16.39 9.45 2.76
C PHE A 7 -17.64 8.56 2.69
N LYS A 8 -17.77 7.64 3.66
CA LYS A 8 -18.95 6.81 3.79
C LYS A 8 -20.21 7.63 4.03
N ALA A 9 -20.15 8.63 4.93
CA ALA A 9 -21.28 9.51 5.21
C ALA A 9 -21.68 10.36 3.99
N GLU A 10 -20.74 10.70 3.12
CA GLU A 10 -20.97 11.43 1.89
C GLU A 10 -21.37 10.53 0.70
N GLY A 11 -21.40 9.20 0.89
CA GLY A 11 -21.78 8.22 -0.13
C GLY A 11 -20.80 8.13 -1.30
N ILE A 12 -19.50 8.31 -1.02
CA ILE A 12 -18.44 8.17 -2.02
C ILE A 12 -18.35 6.71 -2.45
N ASP A 13 -18.36 6.45 -3.75
CA ASP A 13 -18.24 5.10 -4.34
C ASP A 13 -17.08 4.96 -5.35
N GLU A 14 -16.42 6.06 -5.67
CA GLU A 14 -15.21 6.08 -6.49
C GLU A 14 -14.12 6.92 -5.80
N LEU A 15 -12.87 6.52 -5.91
CA LEU A 15 -11.74 7.17 -5.25
C LEU A 15 -10.55 7.32 -6.21
N VAL A 16 -9.97 8.51 -6.26
CA VAL A 16 -8.62 8.70 -6.80
C VAL A 16 -7.63 8.54 -5.64
N LEU A 17 -6.77 7.54 -5.74
CA LEU A 17 -5.75 7.23 -4.74
C LEU A 17 -4.36 7.54 -5.32
N ASP A 18 -3.74 8.62 -4.84
CA ASP A 18 -2.42 9.03 -5.31
C ASP A 18 -1.32 8.33 -4.51
N LEU A 19 -0.64 7.40 -5.17
CA LEU A 19 0.47 6.61 -4.63
C LEU A 19 1.80 6.86 -5.36
N ARG A 20 1.90 7.87 -6.22
CA ARG A 20 3.08 8.14 -7.06
C ARG A 20 4.39 8.18 -6.29
N TYR A 21 4.36 8.67 -5.06
CA TYR A 21 5.55 8.84 -4.21
C TYR A 21 5.49 7.97 -2.94
N ASN A 22 4.57 7.03 -2.88
CA ASN A 22 4.39 6.16 -1.72
C ASN A 22 5.17 4.85 -1.88
N GLY A 23 6.31 4.75 -1.22
CA GLY A 23 7.21 3.59 -1.28
C GLY A 23 6.79 2.39 -0.44
N GLY A 24 5.57 2.36 0.08
CA GLY A 24 5.07 1.26 0.91
C GLY A 24 5.08 1.56 2.41
N GLY A 25 5.16 0.53 3.22
CA GLY A 25 5.13 0.65 4.68
C GLY A 25 4.64 -0.60 5.39
N TYR A 26 3.84 -0.42 6.42
CA TYR A 26 3.36 -1.52 7.27
C TYR A 26 2.17 -2.25 6.66
N VAL A 27 2.20 -3.59 6.71
CA VAL A 27 1.09 -4.48 6.31
C VAL A 27 -0.20 -4.16 7.08
N ILE A 28 -0.10 -3.78 8.35
CA ILE A 28 -1.27 -3.39 9.15
C ILE A 28 -2.01 -2.22 8.49
N THR A 29 -1.29 -1.18 8.04
CA THR A 29 -1.89 -0.02 7.37
C THR A 29 -2.53 -0.41 6.05
N GLU A 30 -1.86 -1.27 5.29
CA GLU A 30 -2.37 -1.83 4.04
C GLU A 30 -3.69 -2.58 4.26
N ASN A 31 -3.76 -3.47 5.26
CA ASN A 31 -4.95 -4.25 5.59
C ASN A 31 -6.11 -3.39 6.06
N VAL A 32 -5.85 -2.34 6.84
CA VAL A 32 -6.86 -1.37 7.26
C VAL A 32 -7.45 -0.67 6.03
N LEU A 33 -6.61 -0.16 5.13
CA LEU A 33 -7.07 0.51 3.91
C LEU A 33 -7.82 -0.47 2.99
N ALA A 34 -7.30 -1.68 2.79
CA ALA A 34 -7.95 -2.70 2.00
C ALA A 34 -9.36 -3.01 2.51
N SER A 35 -9.52 -3.17 3.83
CA SER A 35 -10.82 -3.44 4.44
C SER A 35 -11.77 -2.23 4.42
N MET A 36 -11.22 -1.00 4.35
CA MET A 36 -12.04 0.20 4.15
C MET A 36 -12.55 0.33 2.72
N PHE A 37 -11.79 -0.13 1.73
CA PHE A 37 -12.09 0.06 0.31
C PHE A 37 -12.84 -1.10 -0.32
N ALA A 38 -12.67 -2.31 0.19
CA ALA A 38 -13.29 -3.51 -0.34
C ALA A 38 -14.82 -3.49 -0.26
N PRO A 39 -15.53 -4.22 -1.14
CA PRO A 39 -16.97 -4.42 -1.04
C PRO A 39 -17.38 -4.96 0.34
N GLN A 40 -18.49 -4.49 0.86
CA GLN A 40 -18.98 -4.89 2.18
C GLN A 40 -19.17 -6.41 2.27
N GLU A 41 -19.62 -7.07 1.20
CA GLU A 41 -19.75 -8.53 1.15
C GLU A 41 -18.41 -9.24 1.39
N ALA A 42 -17.32 -8.74 0.79
CA ALA A 42 -16.00 -9.32 0.97
C ALA A 42 -15.51 -9.18 2.42
N VAL A 43 -15.77 -8.02 3.04
CA VAL A 43 -15.41 -7.74 4.44
C VAL A 43 -16.24 -8.56 5.41
N SER A 44 -17.57 -8.58 5.25
CA SER A 44 -18.47 -9.31 6.14
C SER A 44 -18.29 -10.83 6.07
N SER A 45 -17.97 -11.35 4.89
CA SER A 45 -17.66 -12.77 4.66
C SER A 45 -16.21 -13.13 4.97
N LYS A 46 -15.39 -12.16 5.42
CA LYS A 46 -13.96 -12.36 5.70
C LYS A 46 -13.22 -13.07 4.56
N LYS A 47 -13.46 -12.62 3.32
CA LYS A 47 -12.75 -13.18 2.15
C LYS A 47 -11.26 -12.95 2.29
N VAL A 48 -10.46 -13.78 1.64
CA VAL A 48 -9.00 -13.67 1.62
C VAL A 48 -8.63 -12.38 0.89
N PHE A 49 -7.88 -11.50 1.52
CA PHE A 49 -7.30 -10.34 0.87
C PHE A 49 -6.01 -10.74 0.14
N GLU A 50 -5.13 -11.41 0.89
CA GLU A 50 -3.86 -11.90 0.37
C GLU A 50 -3.37 -13.13 1.13
N LYS A 51 -2.35 -13.77 0.60
CA LYS A 51 -1.67 -14.91 1.19
C LYS A 51 -0.17 -14.73 1.07
N GLU A 52 0.56 -14.96 2.16
CA GLU A 52 2.01 -14.98 2.18
C GLU A 52 2.55 -16.34 1.79
N ILE A 53 3.52 -16.37 0.90
CA ILE A 53 4.24 -17.57 0.44
C ILE A 53 5.64 -17.53 1.02
N TYR A 54 5.87 -18.31 2.05
CA TYR A 54 7.15 -18.48 2.72
C TYR A 54 7.95 -19.64 2.12
N ASN A 55 9.22 -19.76 2.52
CA ASN A 55 9.99 -20.97 2.30
C ASN A 55 9.40 -22.16 3.10
N SER A 56 9.87 -23.37 2.83
CA SER A 56 9.35 -24.59 3.48
C SER A 56 9.47 -24.55 5.01
N TYR A 57 10.59 -24.06 5.52
CA TYR A 57 10.84 -23.99 6.97
C TYR A 57 9.83 -23.10 7.69
N LEU A 58 9.61 -21.88 7.22
CA LEU A 58 8.65 -20.97 7.82
C LEU A 58 7.21 -21.47 7.61
N SER A 59 6.88 -21.99 6.41
CA SER A 59 5.55 -22.54 6.14
C SER A 59 5.20 -23.68 7.11
N GLU A 60 6.13 -24.59 7.36
CA GLU A 60 5.95 -25.66 8.35
C GLU A 60 5.82 -25.12 9.78
N SER A 61 6.59 -24.08 10.12
CA SER A 61 6.52 -23.46 11.44
C SER A 61 5.16 -22.81 11.68
N TYR A 62 4.63 -22.06 10.72
CA TYR A 62 3.28 -21.50 10.78
C TYR A 62 2.22 -22.61 10.94
N GLN A 63 2.33 -23.66 10.13
CA GLN A 63 1.40 -24.80 10.21
C GLN A 63 1.42 -25.49 11.57
N LYS A 64 2.60 -25.73 12.14
CA LYS A 64 2.77 -26.34 13.48
C LYS A 64 2.15 -25.49 14.59
N GLN A 65 2.13 -24.18 14.42
CA GLN A 65 1.53 -23.26 15.39
C GLN A 65 0.02 -23.03 15.14
N GLY A 66 -0.54 -23.59 14.08
CA GLY A 66 -1.94 -23.35 13.69
C GLY A 66 -2.20 -21.96 13.16
N GLU A 67 -1.15 -21.24 12.77
CA GLU A 67 -1.24 -19.88 12.26
C GLU A 67 -1.60 -19.87 10.77
N SER A 68 -2.41 -18.91 10.37
CA SER A 68 -2.82 -18.75 8.97
C SER A 68 -1.77 -17.98 8.16
N LEU A 69 -1.53 -18.44 6.93
CA LEU A 69 -0.76 -17.69 5.93
C LEU A 69 -1.63 -16.69 5.15
N GLU A 70 -2.94 -16.71 5.39
CA GLU A 70 -3.90 -15.84 4.73
C GLU A 70 -4.25 -14.65 5.59
N THR A 71 -4.18 -13.47 5.02
CA THR A 71 -4.77 -12.25 5.56
C THR A 71 -6.16 -12.08 4.98
N ARG A 72 -7.16 -11.94 5.85
CA ARG A 72 -8.56 -11.79 5.48
C ARG A 72 -9.05 -10.38 5.77
N PHE A 73 -9.97 -9.89 4.98
CA PHE A 73 -10.67 -8.66 5.31
C PHE A 73 -11.30 -8.77 6.70
N THR A 74 -11.22 -7.69 7.46
CA THR A 74 -11.79 -7.58 8.79
C THR A 74 -12.17 -6.15 9.11
N THR A 75 -13.09 -5.97 10.05
CA THR A 75 -13.39 -4.64 10.60
C THR A 75 -12.64 -4.36 11.88
N GLU A 76 -12.02 -5.37 12.49
CA GLU A 76 -11.36 -5.25 13.79
C GLU A 76 -9.87 -5.52 13.66
N PHE A 77 -9.08 -4.59 14.13
CA PHE A 77 -7.62 -4.61 14.08
C PHE A 77 -7.08 -4.46 15.50
N ASN A 78 -6.58 -5.54 16.06
CA ASN A 78 -6.00 -5.56 17.40
C ASN A 78 -4.59 -6.13 17.34
N TYR A 79 -3.60 -5.26 17.49
CA TYR A 79 -2.17 -5.59 17.48
C TYR A 79 -1.51 -4.96 18.72
N PRO A 80 -1.59 -5.64 19.89
CA PRO A 80 -1.08 -5.11 21.15
C PRO A 80 0.41 -4.77 21.11
N GLU A 81 1.19 -5.49 20.29
CA GLU A 81 2.65 -5.34 20.16
C GLU A 81 3.05 -3.94 19.64
N VAL A 82 2.14 -3.28 18.93
CA VAL A 82 2.32 -1.94 18.36
C VAL A 82 1.23 -0.97 18.81
N GLU A 83 0.52 -1.31 19.88
CA GLU A 83 -0.53 -0.48 20.50
C GLU A 83 -1.65 -0.08 19.50
N VAL A 84 -1.91 -0.92 18.51
CA VAL A 84 -3.00 -0.69 17.55
C VAL A 84 -4.25 -1.42 18.01
N ASN A 85 -5.32 -0.66 18.28
CA ASN A 85 -6.66 -1.15 18.49
C ASN A 85 -7.62 -0.24 17.71
N ALA A 86 -8.11 -0.74 16.57
CA ALA A 86 -8.87 0.06 15.63
C ALA A 86 -10.00 -0.74 14.99
N SER A 87 -11.11 -0.05 14.65
CA SER A 87 -12.23 -0.64 13.92
C SER A 87 -12.56 0.19 12.68
N THR A 88 -12.76 -0.50 11.56
CA THR A 88 -13.21 0.10 10.28
C THR A 88 -14.70 -0.13 10.01
N LYS A 89 -15.46 -0.65 10.98
CA LYS A 89 -16.89 -0.98 10.84
C LYS A 89 -17.72 0.18 10.27
N ASP A 90 -17.44 1.40 10.74
CA ASP A 90 -18.13 2.61 10.30
C ASP A 90 -17.38 3.35 9.18
N ALA A 91 -16.25 2.81 8.71
CA ALA A 91 -15.35 3.42 7.73
C ALA A 91 -15.19 2.61 6.45
N ASN A 92 -15.87 1.47 6.30
CA ASN A 92 -15.89 0.73 5.05
C ASN A 92 -16.71 1.52 4.02
N ILE A 93 -16.05 1.99 2.96
CA ILE A 93 -16.59 2.90 1.95
C ILE A 93 -17.27 2.12 0.82
N GLU A 94 -16.88 0.84 0.63
CA GLU A 94 -17.44 -0.02 -0.41
C GLU A 94 -17.23 0.55 -1.82
N LEU A 95 -15.96 0.81 -2.16
CA LEU A 95 -15.63 1.44 -3.43
C LEU A 95 -15.93 0.52 -4.63
N LYS A 96 -16.64 1.07 -5.61
CA LYS A 96 -16.90 0.42 -6.89
C LYS A 96 -15.70 0.54 -7.82
N LYS A 97 -14.96 1.64 -7.73
CA LYS A 97 -13.81 1.91 -8.57
C LYS A 97 -12.73 2.70 -7.84
N ILE A 98 -11.49 2.33 -8.09
CA ILE A 98 -10.29 3.01 -7.61
C ILE A 98 -9.46 3.41 -8.81
N TYR A 99 -9.12 4.70 -8.91
CA TYR A 99 -8.14 5.22 -9.85
C TYR A 99 -6.83 5.38 -9.10
N GLY A 100 -5.90 4.44 -9.30
CA GLY A 100 -4.58 4.50 -8.71
C GLY A 100 -3.65 5.38 -9.55
N LEU A 101 -3.20 6.52 -9.01
CA LEU A 101 -2.13 7.28 -9.63
C LEU A 101 -0.80 6.67 -9.18
N ILE A 102 -0.05 6.11 -10.13
CA ILE A 102 1.15 5.31 -9.86
C ILE A 102 2.37 5.81 -10.63
N GLY A 103 3.55 5.45 -10.13
CA GLY A 103 4.82 5.75 -10.76
C GLY A 103 5.95 4.91 -10.19
N SER A 104 7.18 5.13 -10.62
CA SER A 104 8.37 4.40 -10.14
C SER A 104 8.63 4.57 -8.63
N GLY A 105 8.02 5.57 -7.99
CA GLY A 105 8.03 5.77 -6.55
C GLY A 105 7.00 4.94 -5.80
N SER A 106 6.01 4.34 -6.49
CA SER A 106 5.03 3.44 -5.90
C SER A 106 5.64 2.06 -5.69
N ALA A 107 5.68 1.57 -4.45
CA ALA A 107 6.35 0.32 -4.16
C ALA A 107 5.69 -0.47 -3.01
N SER A 108 5.87 -1.79 -3.02
CA SER A 108 5.67 -2.64 -1.86
C SER A 108 4.21 -2.64 -1.35
N ALA A 109 3.91 -2.17 -0.12
CA ALA A 109 2.54 -2.13 0.41
C ALA A 109 1.57 -1.31 -0.46
N SER A 110 2.06 -0.31 -1.21
CA SER A 110 1.24 0.42 -2.19
C SER A 110 0.84 -0.46 -3.37
N GLU A 111 1.78 -1.28 -3.87
CA GLU A 111 1.52 -2.24 -4.95
C GLU A 111 0.65 -3.40 -4.47
N ALA A 112 0.86 -3.86 -3.23
CA ALA A 112 0.08 -4.92 -2.60
C ALA A 112 -1.37 -4.49 -2.38
N LEU A 113 -1.61 -3.29 -1.87
CA LEU A 113 -2.95 -2.74 -1.69
C LEU A 113 -3.74 -2.74 -3.01
N LEU A 114 -3.16 -2.19 -4.08
CA LEU A 114 -3.81 -2.14 -5.39
C LEU A 114 -4.01 -3.54 -5.97
N GLY A 115 -2.94 -4.36 -5.97
CA GLY A 115 -2.96 -5.73 -6.49
C GLY A 115 -3.89 -6.67 -5.72
N GLY A 116 -3.98 -6.52 -4.40
CA GLY A 116 -4.87 -7.27 -3.52
C GLY A 116 -6.34 -6.90 -3.67
N LEU A 117 -6.64 -5.65 -4.07
CA LEU A 117 -8.01 -5.20 -4.32
C LEU A 117 -8.53 -5.55 -5.72
N MET A 118 -7.65 -5.82 -6.70
CA MET A 118 -8.06 -6.15 -8.08
C MET A 118 -9.09 -7.28 -8.20
N PRO A 119 -9.07 -8.36 -7.38
CA PRO A 119 -10.09 -9.40 -7.43
C PRO A 119 -11.49 -8.95 -6.96
N TYR A 120 -11.59 -7.81 -6.28
CA TYR A 120 -12.79 -7.37 -5.56
C TYR A 120 -13.40 -6.07 -6.06
N THR A 121 -12.57 -5.20 -6.63
CA THR A 121 -12.94 -3.85 -7.02
C THR A 121 -12.29 -3.53 -8.37
N ASN A 122 -12.94 -2.66 -9.15
CA ASN A 122 -12.37 -2.17 -10.40
C ASN A 122 -11.21 -1.19 -10.08
N VAL A 123 -9.98 -1.66 -10.23
CA VAL A 123 -8.77 -0.85 -10.05
C VAL A 123 -8.25 -0.42 -11.42
N ARG A 124 -8.23 0.89 -11.66
CA ARG A 124 -7.74 1.52 -12.88
C ARG A 124 -6.43 2.24 -12.60
N LEU A 125 -5.36 1.86 -13.24
CA LEU A 125 -4.01 2.38 -12.99
C LEU A 125 -3.64 3.46 -14.03
N ILE A 126 -3.20 4.61 -13.55
CA ILE A 126 -2.84 5.78 -14.37
C ILE A 126 -1.46 6.27 -13.95
N GLY A 127 -0.56 6.48 -14.89
CA GLY A 127 0.79 6.96 -14.61
C GLY A 127 1.87 6.17 -15.31
N THR A 128 2.91 5.80 -14.60
CA THR A 128 4.00 4.95 -15.10
C THR A 128 4.14 3.69 -14.27
N GLN A 129 4.90 2.72 -14.78
CA GLN A 129 5.17 1.45 -14.14
C GLN A 129 5.72 1.64 -12.71
N THR A 130 5.22 0.84 -11.77
CA THR A 130 5.66 0.87 -10.37
C THR A 130 7.01 0.19 -10.16
N HIS A 131 7.47 0.12 -8.92
CA HIS A 131 8.81 -0.36 -8.59
C HIS A 131 9.00 -1.88 -8.74
N GLY A 132 7.95 -2.68 -8.55
CA GLY A 132 8.05 -4.16 -8.60
C GLY A 132 8.55 -4.80 -7.30
N LYS A 133 8.22 -4.23 -6.15
CA LYS A 133 8.59 -4.78 -4.85
C LYS A 133 7.50 -5.71 -4.32
N TYR A 134 7.62 -6.98 -4.66
CA TYR A 134 6.63 -8.03 -4.35
C TYR A 134 6.95 -8.88 -3.11
N CYS A 135 7.94 -8.47 -2.31
CA CYS A 135 8.35 -9.23 -1.11
C CYS A 135 7.90 -8.52 0.16
N THR A 136 7.53 -9.33 1.15
CA THR A 136 7.29 -8.91 2.53
C THR A 136 8.51 -9.20 3.40
N GLY A 137 8.77 -8.37 4.39
CA GLY A 137 9.93 -8.55 5.25
C GLY A 137 9.64 -8.26 6.73
N TRP A 138 10.55 -8.73 7.56
CA TRP A 138 10.61 -8.44 8.98
C TRP A 138 11.73 -7.45 9.27
N MET A 139 11.46 -6.52 10.18
CA MET A 139 12.47 -5.63 10.72
C MET A 139 12.95 -6.23 12.04
N LEU A 140 14.16 -6.77 12.05
CA LEU A 140 14.80 -7.34 13.23
C LEU A 140 15.73 -6.28 13.83
N SER A 141 15.40 -5.75 14.99
CA SER A 141 16.28 -4.84 15.70
C SER A 141 17.41 -5.59 16.41
N ALA A 142 18.55 -4.95 16.62
CA ALA A 142 19.64 -5.56 17.38
C ALA A 142 19.21 -5.88 18.82
N GLU A 143 18.34 -5.06 19.41
CA GLU A 143 17.81 -5.29 20.76
C GLU A 143 16.96 -6.56 20.85
N GLU A 144 16.26 -6.95 19.76
CA GLU A 144 15.53 -8.22 19.68
C GLU A 144 16.44 -9.43 19.41
N MET A 145 17.57 -9.20 18.72
CA MET A 145 18.48 -10.28 18.31
C MET A 145 19.52 -10.64 19.37
N TYR A 146 19.86 -9.72 20.27
CA TYR A 146 20.86 -9.93 21.30
C TYR A 146 20.24 -9.95 22.70
N GLU A 147 20.51 -10.98 23.48
CA GLU A 147 20.12 -11.03 24.91
C GLU A 147 20.66 -9.83 25.70
N LYS A 148 21.89 -9.38 25.37
CA LYS A 148 22.50 -8.15 25.87
C LYS A 148 23.01 -7.36 24.68
N CYS A 149 22.18 -6.47 24.16
CA CYS A 149 22.55 -5.67 23.01
C CYS A 149 23.68 -4.68 23.35
N PRO A 150 24.85 -4.72 22.65
CA PRO A 150 25.87 -3.72 22.76
C PRO A 150 25.32 -2.32 22.47
N GLN A 151 25.76 -1.31 23.21
CA GLN A 151 25.26 0.06 23.09
C GLN A 151 25.42 0.62 21.67
N GLU A 152 26.49 0.24 20.99
CA GLU A 152 26.81 0.66 19.62
C GLU A 152 25.83 0.10 18.57
N LEU A 153 25.13 -1.00 18.89
CA LEU A 153 24.21 -1.68 17.99
C LEU A 153 22.74 -1.35 18.25
N LYS A 154 22.40 -0.66 19.33
CA LYS A 154 21.00 -0.41 19.71
C LYS A 154 20.13 0.23 18.62
N ASN A 155 20.72 1.07 17.79
CA ASN A 155 20.03 1.73 16.67
C ASN A 155 20.17 0.99 15.34
N TRP A 156 20.67 -0.25 15.36
CA TRP A 156 20.83 -1.06 14.17
C TRP A 156 19.70 -2.08 14.05
N GLY A 157 19.35 -2.40 12.84
CA GLY A 157 18.39 -3.44 12.52
C GLY A 157 18.66 -4.02 11.15
N ILE A 158 18.16 -5.24 10.94
CA ILE A 158 18.22 -5.93 9.65
C ILE A 158 16.80 -6.06 9.13
N TYR A 159 16.58 -5.62 7.90
CA TYR A 159 15.36 -5.89 7.17
C TYR A 159 15.55 -7.16 6.33
N VAL A 160 14.85 -8.23 6.71
CA VAL A 160 14.96 -9.54 6.06
C VAL A 160 13.70 -9.80 5.26
N MET A 161 13.84 -10.06 3.95
CA MET A 161 12.73 -10.50 3.11
C MET A 161 12.43 -11.97 3.39
N VAL A 162 11.18 -12.27 3.76
CA VAL A 162 10.78 -13.59 4.25
C VAL A 162 9.72 -14.27 3.39
N SER A 163 8.95 -13.52 2.61
CA SER A 163 7.84 -14.05 1.82
C SER A 163 7.59 -13.25 0.54
N ILE A 164 6.78 -13.84 -0.31
CA ILE A 164 6.15 -13.22 -1.48
C ILE A 164 4.65 -13.27 -1.21
N TYR A 165 3.95 -12.16 -1.42
CA TYR A 165 2.50 -12.13 -1.27
C TYR A 165 1.78 -12.47 -2.58
N GLN A 166 0.59 -13.05 -2.46
CA GLN A 166 -0.35 -13.30 -3.55
C GLN A 166 -1.72 -12.73 -3.17
N ASN A 167 -2.45 -12.19 -4.15
CA ASN A 167 -3.84 -11.81 -3.96
C ASN A 167 -4.77 -13.04 -3.94
N ALA A 168 -6.07 -12.82 -3.79
CA ALA A 168 -7.07 -13.89 -3.72
C ALA A 168 -7.12 -14.80 -4.97
N ASP A 169 -6.68 -14.30 -6.13
CA ASP A 169 -6.56 -15.08 -7.37
C ASP A 169 -5.25 -15.90 -7.45
N GLY A 170 -4.42 -15.88 -6.40
CA GLY A 170 -3.10 -16.52 -6.39
C GLY A 170 -2.06 -15.80 -7.26
N LYS A 171 -2.26 -14.53 -7.54
CA LYS A 171 -1.37 -13.71 -8.39
C LYS A 171 -0.61 -12.68 -7.56
N THR A 172 0.58 -12.33 -8.04
CA THR A 172 1.37 -11.20 -7.55
C THR A 172 1.49 -10.18 -8.68
N PRO A 173 0.52 -9.26 -8.85
CA PRO A 173 0.41 -8.43 -10.06
C PRO A 173 1.62 -7.54 -10.34
N CYS A 174 2.39 -7.15 -9.31
CA CYS A 174 3.61 -6.33 -9.47
C CYS A 174 4.88 -7.14 -9.72
N MET A 175 4.80 -8.46 -9.82
CA MET A 175 5.97 -9.33 -10.08
C MET A 175 6.13 -9.56 -11.59
N PRO A 176 7.37 -9.50 -12.14
CA PRO A 176 8.61 -9.13 -11.48
C PRO A 176 8.91 -7.62 -11.51
N ASP A 177 8.31 -6.85 -12.43
CA ASP A 177 8.80 -5.54 -12.84
C ASP A 177 7.93 -4.36 -12.37
N GLY A 178 6.86 -4.62 -11.63
CA GLY A 178 5.91 -3.61 -11.16
C GLY A 178 4.53 -3.71 -11.79
N LEU A 179 3.57 -2.96 -11.24
CA LEU A 179 2.25 -2.80 -11.82
C LEU A 179 2.36 -1.97 -13.10
N ILE A 180 1.77 -2.48 -14.17
CA ILE A 180 1.71 -1.77 -15.45
C ILE A 180 0.47 -0.86 -15.45
N PRO A 181 0.59 0.43 -15.76
CA PRO A 181 -0.57 1.30 -15.84
C PRO A 181 -1.47 0.93 -17.02
N ASP A 182 -2.78 1.07 -16.83
CA ASP A 182 -3.75 0.96 -17.91
C ASP A 182 -3.68 2.16 -18.86
N ILE A 183 -3.33 3.33 -18.30
CA ILE A 183 -3.12 4.57 -19.05
C ILE A 183 -1.76 5.12 -18.69
N GLN A 184 -0.87 5.12 -19.67
CA GLN A 184 0.48 5.63 -19.46
C GLN A 184 0.52 7.15 -19.60
N ILE A 185 0.92 7.82 -18.52
CA ILE A 185 1.14 9.27 -18.46
C ILE A 185 2.37 9.50 -17.60
N GLU A 186 3.36 10.22 -18.15
CA GLU A 186 4.53 10.62 -17.38
C GLU A 186 4.15 11.66 -16.32
N ASP A 187 4.62 11.43 -15.10
CA ASP A 187 4.55 12.42 -14.05
C ASP A 187 5.69 13.43 -14.24
N ASP A 188 5.36 14.64 -14.59
CA ASP A 188 6.34 15.71 -14.75
C ASP A 188 6.36 16.62 -13.52
N PRO A 189 7.29 16.39 -12.58
CA PRO A 189 7.39 17.19 -11.35
C PRO A 189 7.79 18.64 -11.63
N ILE A 190 8.17 18.98 -12.86
CA ILE A 190 8.51 20.35 -13.29
C ILE A 190 7.22 21.15 -13.59
N GLN A 191 6.15 20.46 -13.98
CA GLN A 191 4.83 21.06 -14.11
C GLN A 191 4.27 21.35 -12.70
N ALA A 192 4.43 22.58 -12.26
CA ALA A 192 4.12 23.01 -10.89
C ALA A 192 2.61 23.08 -10.60
N TYR A 193 1.92 21.94 -10.71
CA TYR A 193 0.56 21.81 -10.20
C TYR A 193 0.58 21.56 -8.69
N GLN A 194 -0.39 22.11 -7.99
CA GLN A 194 -0.60 21.74 -6.59
C GLN A 194 -1.27 20.35 -6.51
N ILE A 195 -1.02 19.63 -5.41
CA ILE A 195 -1.73 18.38 -5.15
C ILE A 195 -3.23 18.66 -5.11
N GLY A 196 -3.99 17.90 -5.90
CA GLY A 196 -5.43 18.07 -6.04
C GLY A 196 -5.88 19.11 -7.09
N ASP A 197 -4.95 19.72 -7.82
CA ASP A 197 -5.30 20.56 -8.97
C ASP A 197 -5.90 19.69 -10.08
N VAL A 198 -7.13 19.97 -10.47
CA VAL A 198 -7.88 19.22 -11.51
C VAL A 198 -7.23 19.30 -12.90
N ASN A 199 -6.26 20.19 -13.11
CA ASN A 199 -5.50 20.30 -14.35
C ASN A 199 -4.20 19.48 -14.32
N GLU A 200 -3.83 18.92 -13.16
CA GLU A 200 -2.69 18.03 -13.07
C GLU A 200 -2.94 16.80 -13.97
N PRO A 201 -2.01 16.42 -14.86
CA PRO A 201 -2.27 15.48 -15.95
C PRO A 201 -2.85 14.13 -15.52
N LEU A 202 -2.32 13.52 -14.45
CA LEU A 202 -2.79 12.21 -13.99
C LEU A 202 -4.15 12.32 -13.31
N LEU A 203 -4.34 13.32 -12.44
CA LEU A 203 -5.63 13.57 -11.79
C LEU A 203 -6.70 13.93 -12.84
N LYS A 204 -6.36 14.78 -13.79
CA LYS A 204 -7.26 15.13 -14.90
C LYS A 204 -7.71 13.89 -15.67
N GLN A 205 -6.79 12.99 -15.98
CA GLN A 205 -7.13 11.75 -16.68
C GLN A 205 -8.06 10.86 -15.83
N ALA A 206 -7.77 10.74 -14.51
CA ALA A 206 -8.63 9.99 -13.59
C ALA A 206 -10.06 10.56 -13.56
N LEU A 207 -10.19 11.88 -13.51
CA LEU A 207 -11.47 12.57 -13.52
C LEU A 207 -12.22 12.38 -14.86
N MET A 208 -11.51 12.39 -15.98
CA MET A 208 -12.10 12.08 -17.31
C MET A 208 -12.60 10.64 -17.36
N GLU A 209 -11.84 9.68 -16.87
CA GLU A 209 -12.25 8.26 -16.77
C GLU A 209 -13.48 8.07 -15.85
N ALA A 210 -13.64 8.92 -14.84
CA ALA A 210 -14.80 8.97 -13.97
C ALA A 210 -16.01 9.69 -14.60
N GLY A 211 -15.90 10.13 -15.84
CA GLY A 211 -16.97 10.88 -16.51
C GLY A 211 -17.20 12.29 -15.93
N ARG A 212 -16.21 12.83 -15.24
CA ARG A 212 -16.26 14.18 -14.65
C ARG A 212 -15.54 15.17 -15.56
N SER A 213 -16.29 16.11 -16.15
CA SER A 213 -15.71 17.28 -16.80
C SER A 213 -15.69 18.44 -15.79
N TYR A 214 -14.52 19.01 -15.56
CA TYR A 214 -14.39 20.21 -14.77
C TYR A 214 -14.13 21.37 -15.71
N GLU A 215 -15.02 22.35 -15.72
CA GLU A 215 -14.71 23.66 -16.30
C GLU A 215 -13.65 24.31 -15.43
N THR A 216 -12.49 24.57 -16.02
CA THR A 216 -11.40 25.27 -15.35
C THR A 216 -11.76 26.72 -15.24
N ASN A 217 -12.46 27.11 -14.17
CA ASN A 217 -12.56 28.52 -13.81
C ASN A 217 -11.15 28.99 -13.38
N GLY A 218 -10.37 29.39 -14.37
CA GLY A 218 -9.24 30.29 -14.34
C GLY A 218 -8.39 30.46 -13.08
N VAL A 219 -8.07 29.40 -12.36
CA VAL A 219 -6.92 29.44 -11.45
C VAL A 219 -5.71 29.12 -12.32
N GLY A 220 -5.06 30.20 -12.76
CA GLY A 220 -3.98 30.14 -13.71
C GLY A 220 -2.91 29.14 -13.28
N SER A 221 -2.66 28.16 -14.13
CA SER A 221 -1.44 27.39 -14.16
C SER A 221 -0.27 28.37 -14.01
N ARG A 222 0.45 28.29 -12.90
CA ARG A 222 1.74 28.99 -12.79
C ARG A 222 2.70 28.24 -13.69
N SER A 223 2.70 28.66 -14.93
CA SER A 223 3.56 28.20 -15.99
C SER A 223 5.02 28.43 -15.65
N ALA A 224 5.82 27.49 -16.13
CA ALA A 224 7.23 27.57 -16.40
C ALA A 224 8.14 27.41 -15.19
N ALA A 225 8.38 26.18 -14.86
CA ALA A 225 9.67 25.80 -14.28
C ALA A 225 10.79 26.28 -15.21
N SER A 226 11.77 26.97 -14.62
CA SER A 226 12.98 27.37 -15.32
C SER A 226 13.67 26.13 -15.91
N PRO A 227 14.18 26.17 -17.16
CA PRO A 227 14.84 25.04 -17.81
C PRO A 227 16.12 24.56 -17.10
N HIS A 228 16.47 25.12 -15.96
CA HIS A 228 17.65 24.79 -15.17
C HIS A 228 17.37 23.88 -13.96
N PHE A 229 16.13 23.50 -13.69
CA PHE A 229 15.84 22.56 -12.61
C PHE A 229 16.13 21.12 -13.07
N LYS A 230 17.20 20.55 -12.52
CA LYS A 230 17.48 19.14 -12.64
C LYS A 230 16.69 18.44 -11.53
N ALA A 231 15.79 17.53 -11.90
CA ALA A 231 15.09 16.72 -10.91
C ALA A 231 16.12 16.01 -10.03
N LEU A 232 16.10 16.24 -8.75
CA LEU A 232 16.87 15.45 -7.80
C LEU A 232 16.22 14.07 -7.70
N PRO A 233 17.03 12.99 -7.58
CA PRO A 233 16.46 11.68 -7.32
C PRO A 233 15.59 11.76 -6.04
N PRO A 234 14.45 11.07 -6.01
CA PRO A 234 13.55 11.11 -4.86
C PRO A 234 14.31 10.69 -3.59
N VAL A 235 14.11 11.47 -2.52
CA VAL A 235 14.68 11.13 -1.22
C VAL A 235 14.03 9.83 -0.76
N LYS A 236 14.79 8.73 -0.77
CA LYS A 236 14.31 7.44 -0.28
C LYS A 236 14.13 7.53 1.23
N THR A 237 12.89 7.45 1.69
CA THR A 237 12.61 7.31 3.12
C THR A 237 13.11 5.95 3.63
N PRO A 238 13.38 5.78 4.94
CA PRO A 238 13.76 4.48 5.50
C PRO A 238 12.79 3.33 5.18
N LEU A 239 11.52 3.65 4.94
CA LEU A 239 10.48 2.66 4.61
C LEU A 239 10.30 2.45 3.10
N PHE A 240 10.99 3.21 2.24
CA PHE A 240 10.86 3.07 0.79
C PHE A 240 11.15 1.62 0.34
N GLY A 241 10.23 1.06 -0.43
CA GLY A 241 10.32 -0.32 -0.92
C GLY A 241 10.26 -1.37 0.17
N LYS A 242 9.76 -1.06 1.38
CA LYS A 242 9.61 -2.04 2.46
C LYS A 242 8.13 -2.30 2.71
N ARG A 243 7.77 -3.57 2.72
CA ARG A 243 6.49 -4.08 3.21
C ARG A 243 6.78 -4.85 4.49
N ILE A 244 6.45 -4.23 5.62
CA ILE A 244 6.86 -4.68 6.95
C ILE A 244 5.70 -5.39 7.62
N GLN A 245 5.89 -6.67 7.93
CA GLN A 245 5.00 -7.48 8.73
C GLN A 245 5.53 -7.59 10.15
N LEU A 246 4.62 -7.67 11.13
CA LEU A 246 4.99 -8.00 12.50
C LEU A 246 5.60 -9.40 12.57
N ILE A 247 6.63 -9.55 13.40
CA ILE A 247 7.27 -10.85 13.61
C ILE A 247 6.35 -11.70 14.47
N PRO A 248 5.98 -12.91 14.03
CA PRO A 248 5.15 -13.79 14.83
C PRO A 248 5.81 -14.16 16.16
N SER A 249 5.04 -14.23 17.22
CA SER A 249 5.53 -14.52 18.57
C SER A 249 6.31 -15.83 18.69
N PHE A 250 5.97 -16.84 17.90
CA PHE A 250 6.70 -18.12 17.87
C PHE A 250 8.10 -18.01 17.24
N VAL A 251 8.37 -16.98 16.43
CA VAL A 251 9.70 -16.71 15.88
C VAL A 251 10.54 -16.00 16.93
N SER A 252 9.98 -15.01 17.63
CA SER A 252 10.67 -14.24 18.66
C SER A 252 10.99 -15.07 19.92
N SER A 253 10.22 -16.12 20.22
CA SER A 253 10.44 -16.96 21.40
C SER A 253 11.65 -17.90 21.29
N HIS A 254 12.24 -18.10 20.12
CA HIS A 254 13.45 -18.92 19.91
C HIS A 254 14.76 -18.13 20.05
N SER A 255 14.65 -16.82 20.33
CA SER A 255 15.81 -15.92 20.49
C SER A 255 16.22 -15.73 21.97
N LYS A 256 15.68 -16.55 22.89
CA LYS A 256 15.99 -16.53 24.33
C LYS A 256 16.75 -17.76 24.76
#